data_becdf06fe11f5c41f04ca4859692532e
#
_entry.id   becdf06fe11f5c41f04ca4859692532e
#
_cell.length_a   1.000
_cell.length_b   1.000
_cell.length_c   1.000
_cell.angle_alpha   90.00
_cell.angle_beta   90.00
_cell.angle_gamma   90.00
#
_symmetry.space_group_name_H-M   'P 1'
#
loop_
_entity.id
_entity.type
_entity.pdbx_description
1 polymer ?
#
loop_
_entity_poly.entity_id
_entity_poly.type
_entity_poly.pdbx_seq_one_letter_code
_entity_poly.pdbx_strand_id
1 'polypeptide(L)'
;MHEMGIAQNILDIALNAANGEGAKKISRINLISGELRGIVPLQLTFCFGIVAQNTIASGAYLNIESVPVSGHCNQCKTDFPIEEYQYLCPKCNSKDIQVTGGTELRIKDIEIE
;
A
#
# COMPACT_ATOMS: atom_id res chain seq x y z
N MET A 1 -9.07 6.50 8.81
CA MET A 1 -8.82 5.67 7.60
C MET A 1 -9.99 4.71 7.37
N HIS A 2 -10.44 4.64 6.15
CA HIS A 2 -11.61 3.84 5.81
C HIS A 2 -11.20 2.54 5.12
N GLU A 3 -10.74 1.56 5.91
CA GLU A 3 -10.23 0.29 5.39
C GLU A 3 -11.24 -0.45 4.50
N MET A 4 -12.53 -0.36 4.84
CA MET A 4 -13.56 -1.01 4.02
C MET A 4 -13.62 -0.43 2.61
N GLY A 5 -13.54 0.90 2.48
CA GLY A 5 -13.49 1.56 1.18
C GLY A 5 -12.24 1.22 0.39
N ILE A 6 -11.09 1.14 1.09
CA ILE A 6 -9.83 0.74 0.47
C ILE A 6 -9.90 -0.70 0.00
N ALA A 7 -10.44 -1.60 0.83
CA ALA A 7 -10.61 -3.01 0.48
C ALA A 7 -11.48 -3.17 -0.77
N GLN A 8 -12.56 -2.41 -0.86
CA GLN A 8 -13.46 -2.45 -2.02
C GLN A 8 -12.73 -1.97 -3.29
N ASN A 9 -11.94 -0.91 -3.19
CA ASN A 9 -11.17 -0.41 -4.33
C ASN A 9 -10.14 -1.42 -4.79
N ILE A 10 -9.44 -2.06 -3.86
CA ILE A 10 -8.46 -3.11 -4.18
C ILE A 10 -9.16 -4.26 -4.90
N LEU A 11 -10.30 -4.69 -4.39
CA LEU A 11 -11.08 -5.77 -5.00
C LEU A 11 -11.49 -5.40 -6.43
N ASP A 12 -12.03 -4.21 -6.63
CA ASP A 12 -12.49 -3.77 -7.94
C ASP A 12 -11.35 -3.76 -8.97
N ILE A 13 -10.19 -3.24 -8.59
CA ILE A 13 -9.02 -3.21 -9.47
C ILE A 13 -8.56 -4.64 -9.79
N ALA A 14 -8.49 -5.49 -8.77
CA ALA A 14 -8.05 -6.88 -8.94
C ALA A 14 -9.02 -7.67 -9.82
N LEU A 15 -10.32 -7.49 -9.62
CA LEU A 15 -11.34 -8.17 -10.43
C LEU A 15 -11.25 -7.74 -11.89
N ASN A 16 -11.09 -6.45 -12.15
CA ASN A 16 -10.96 -5.94 -13.51
C ASN A 16 -9.71 -6.53 -14.21
N ALA A 17 -8.59 -6.57 -13.51
CA ALA A 17 -7.35 -7.13 -14.04
C ALA A 17 -7.50 -8.63 -14.33
N ALA A 18 -8.09 -9.37 -13.40
CA ALA A 18 -8.29 -10.82 -13.55
C ALA A 18 -9.26 -11.15 -14.68
N ASN A 19 -10.34 -10.38 -14.81
CA ASN A 19 -11.32 -10.57 -15.87
C ASN A 19 -10.69 -10.35 -17.25
N GLY A 20 -9.80 -9.38 -17.38
CA GLY A 20 -9.07 -9.13 -18.63
C GLY A 20 -8.21 -10.31 -19.06
N GLU A 21 -7.78 -11.15 -18.12
CA GLU A 21 -6.97 -12.35 -18.39
C GLU A 21 -7.81 -13.62 -18.43
N GLY A 22 -9.13 -13.52 -18.28
CA GLY A 22 -9.99 -14.69 -18.27
C GLY A 22 -9.79 -15.60 -17.06
N ALA A 23 -9.33 -15.04 -15.94
CA ALA A 23 -9.04 -15.82 -14.74
C ALA A 23 -10.30 -16.35 -14.09
N LYS A 24 -10.22 -17.52 -13.49
CA LYS A 24 -11.31 -18.14 -12.73
C LYS A 24 -11.16 -17.94 -11.24
N LYS A 25 -9.96 -17.59 -10.78
CA LYS A 25 -9.65 -17.41 -9.37
C LYS A 25 -8.49 -16.44 -9.20
N ILE A 26 -8.58 -15.62 -8.15
CA ILE A 26 -7.45 -14.83 -7.67
C ILE A 26 -6.97 -15.51 -6.39
N SER A 27 -5.72 -15.95 -6.36
CA SER A 27 -5.15 -16.65 -5.21
C SER A 27 -4.37 -15.70 -4.29
N ARG A 28 -3.82 -14.63 -4.83
CA ARG A 28 -2.98 -13.71 -4.07
C ARG A 28 -3.01 -12.32 -4.68
N ILE A 29 -3.00 -11.32 -3.82
CA ILE A 29 -2.86 -9.91 -4.23
C ILE A 29 -1.68 -9.35 -3.46
N ASN A 30 -0.67 -8.84 -4.17
CA ASN A 30 0.47 -8.20 -3.58
C ASN A 30 0.28 -6.69 -3.61
N LEU A 31 0.16 -6.11 -2.42
CA LEU A 31 -0.14 -4.70 -2.22
C LEU A 31 1.07 -3.98 -1.64
N ILE A 32 1.36 -2.78 -2.14
CA ILE A 32 2.37 -1.90 -1.57
C ILE A 32 1.65 -0.79 -0.83
N SER A 33 2.00 -0.61 0.45
CA SER A 33 1.39 0.38 1.32
C SER A 33 2.47 1.23 1.99
N GLY A 34 2.50 2.53 1.70
CA GLY A 34 3.40 3.47 2.36
C GLY A 34 2.97 3.69 3.81
N GLU A 35 3.94 3.79 4.70
CA GLU A 35 3.67 3.93 6.15
C GLU A 35 2.85 5.17 6.47
N LEU A 36 2.99 6.25 5.70
CA LEU A 36 2.21 7.48 5.92
C LEU A 36 0.71 7.30 5.65
N ARG A 37 0.31 6.23 4.96
CA ARG A 37 -1.12 5.95 4.74
C ARG A 37 -1.84 5.55 6.01
N GLY A 38 -1.12 5.07 7.02
CA GLY A 38 -1.71 4.68 8.30
C GLY A 38 -2.63 3.47 8.21
N ILE A 39 -2.45 2.64 7.20
CA ILE A 39 -3.26 1.42 7.03
C ILE A 39 -2.81 0.38 8.05
N VAL A 40 -3.77 -0.18 8.78
CA VAL A 40 -3.52 -1.28 9.70
C VAL A 40 -3.73 -2.59 8.93
N PRO A 41 -2.65 -3.37 8.68
CA PRO A 41 -2.75 -4.56 7.83
C PRO A 41 -3.81 -5.56 8.24
N LEU A 42 -3.95 -5.83 9.55
CA LEU A 42 -4.97 -6.77 10.04
C LEU A 42 -6.38 -6.29 9.72
N GLN A 43 -6.65 -4.99 9.89
CA GLN A 43 -7.97 -4.42 9.61
C GLN A 43 -8.27 -4.46 8.12
N LEU A 44 -7.29 -4.12 7.28
CA LEU A 44 -7.47 -4.16 5.84
C LEU A 44 -7.72 -5.60 5.36
N THR A 45 -6.95 -6.56 5.87
CA THR A 45 -7.11 -7.97 5.53
C THR A 45 -8.49 -8.48 5.93
N PHE A 46 -8.97 -8.10 7.11
CA PHE A 46 -10.30 -8.47 7.58
C PHE A 46 -11.39 -7.90 6.67
N CYS A 47 -11.30 -6.61 6.36
CA CYS A 47 -12.26 -5.94 5.47
C CYS A 47 -12.24 -6.56 4.07
N PHE A 48 -11.05 -6.87 3.56
CA PHE A 48 -10.92 -7.50 2.25
C PHE A 48 -11.60 -8.86 2.23
N GLY A 49 -11.44 -9.66 3.29
CA GLY A 49 -12.11 -10.95 3.40
C GLY A 49 -13.64 -10.83 3.31
N ILE A 50 -14.19 -9.74 3.85
CA ILE A 50 -15.64 -9.50 3.79
C ILE A 50 -16.08 -9.13 2.37
N VAL A 51 -15.43 -8.14 1.75
CA VAL A 51 -15.86 -7.64 0.43
C VAL A 51 -15.60 -8.66 -0.67
N ALA A 52 -14.61 -9.53 -0.50
CA ALA A 52 -14.24 -10.52 -1.51
C ALA A 52 -15.18 -11.74 -1.53
N GLN A 53 -16.05 -11.91 -0.54
CA GLN A 53 -16.99 -13.03 -0.49
C GLN A 53 -17.84 -13.09 -1.76
N ASN A 54 -18.02 -14.32 -2.27
CA ASN A 54 -18.81 -14.60 -3.48
C ASN A 54 -18.21 -13.99 -4.76
N THR A 55 -16.91 -13.70 -4.75
CA THR A 55 -16.16 -13.29 -5.93
C THR A 55 -15.05 -14.29 -6.20
N ILE A 56 -14.39 -14.17 -7.35
CA ILE A 56 -13.22 -15.03 -7.66
C ILE A 56 -12.03 -14.72 -6.74
N ALA A 57 -12.08 -13.64 -5.98
CA ALA A 57 -11.05 -13.28 -5.00
C ALA A 57 -11.34 -13.84 -3.61
N SER A 58 -12.43 -14.59 -3.43
CA SER A 58 -12.76 -15.19 -2.13
C SER A 58 -11.63 -16.12 -1.69
N GLY A 59 -11.13 -15.91 -0.48
CA GLY A 59 -10.01 -16.70 0.06
C GLY A 59 -8.64 -16.29 -0.44
N ALA A 60 -8.55 -15.24 -1.28
CA ALA A 60 -7.26 -14.75 -1.75
C ALA A 60 -6.42 -14.22 -0.58
N TYR A 61 -5.12 -14.49 -0.62
CA TYR A 61 -4.19 -13.94 0.36
C TYR A 61 -3.82 -12.52 -0.03
N LEU A 62 -4.07 -11.58 0.88
CA LEU A 62 -3.66 -10.19 0.69
C LEU A 62 -2.29 -10.00 1.35
N ASN A 63 -1.25 -9.90 0.54
CA ASN A 63 0.11 -9.67 1.01
C ASN A 63 0.39 -8.19 0.99
N ILE A 64 0.65 -7.60 2.15
CA ILE A 64 0.86 -6.16 2.28
C ILE A 64 2.34 -5.90 2.55
N GLU A 65 3.01 -5.24 1.60
CA GLU A 65 4.39 -4.85 1.73
C GLU A 65 4.42 -3.38 2.15
N SER A 66 5.04 -3.11 3.30
CA SER A 66 5.13 -1.76 3.85
C SER A 66 6.34 -1.03 3.27
N VAL A 67 6.14 0.23 2.89
CA VAL A 67 7.22 1.10 2.41
C VAL A 67 7.46 2.18 3.46
N PRO A 68 8.68 2.28 4.00
CA PRO A 68 9.00 3.28 5.01
C PRO A 68 8.98 4.69 4.44
N VAL A 69 8.80 5.66 5.33
CA VAL A 69 8.80 7.07 4.95
C VAL A 69 10.22 7.52 4.67
N SER A 70 10.42 8.18 3.55
CA SER A 70 11.72 8.74 3.18
C SER A 70 11.60 10.21 2.85
N GLY A 71 12.68 10.95 3.04
CA GLY A 71 12.72 12.37 2.80
C GLY A 71 13.96 12.81 2.04
N HIS A 72 13.87 13.99 1.46
CA HIS A 72 14.98 14.64 0.75
C HIS A 72 15.13 16.06 1.30
N CYS A 73 16.33 16.39 1.71
CA CYS A 73 16.63 17.75 2.17
C CYS A 73 16.86 18.66 0.97
N ASN A 74 16.06 19.71 0.85
CA ASN A 74 16.21 20.67 -0.24
C ASN A 74 17.42 21.58 -0.06
N GLN A 75 17.97 21.66 1.15
CA GLN A 75 19.16 22.49 1.44
C GLN A 75 20.43 21.78 1.06
N CYS A 76 20.73 20.62 1.66
CA CYS A 76 21.98 19.90 1.44
C CYS A 76 21.88 18.71 0.48
N LYS A 77 20.67 18.45 -0.06
CA LYS A 77 20.41 17.40 -1.05
C LYS A 77 20.64 15.97 -0.54
N THR A 78 20.57 15.76 0.77
CA THR A 78 20.71 14.44 1.37
C THR A 78 19.36 13.72 1.39
N ASP A 79 19.36 12.44 1.02
CA ASP A 79 18.19 11.55 1.18
C ASP A 79 18.34 10.78 2.48
N PHE A 80 17.25 10.62 3.22
CA PHE A 80 17.28 9.96 4.53
C PHE A 80 15.91 9.35 4.87
N PRO A 81 15.89 8.32 5.73
CA PRO A 81 14.63 7.80 6.24
C PRO A 81 14.05 8.75 7.27
N ILE A 82 12.72 8.95 7.21
CA ILE A 82 12.00 9.73 8.20
C ILE A 82 11.41 8.76 9.21
N GLU A 83 11.82 8.89 10.48
CA GLU A 83 11.36 8.04 11.58
C GLU A 83 10.58 8.88 12.57
N GLU A 84 9.49 8.32 13.08
CA GLU A 84 8.67 8.95 14.14
C GLU A 84 8.23 10.37 13.79
N TYR A 85 7.92 10.60 12.49
CA TYR A 85 7.44 11.92 12.00
C TYR A 85 8.45 13.05 12.23
N GLN A 86 9.73 12.75 12.31
CA GLN A 86 10.79 13.75 12.46
C GLN A 86 11.23 14.29 11.09
N TYR A 87 10.64 15.40 10.70
CA TYR A 87 10.92 16.04 9.41
C TYR A 87 12.06 17.03 9.56
N LEU A 88 13.24 16.51 9.85
CA LEU A 88 14.45 17.30 10.09
C LEU A 88 15.63 16.57 9.46
N CYS A 89 16.43 17.30 8.68
CA CYS A 89 17.61 16.70 8.05
C CYS A 89 18.62 16.28 9.13
N PRO A 90 19.03 15.00 9.16
CA PRO A 90 20.01 14.54 10.13
C PRO A 90 21.41 15.09 9.90
N LYS A 91 21.67 15.63 8.70
CA LYS A 91 22.97 16.12 8.33
C LYS A 91 23.14 17.61 8.53
N CYS A 92 22.12 18.44 8.19
CA CYS A 92 22.22 19.89 8.28
C CYS A 92 21.17 20.54 9.16
N ASN A 93 20.26 19.76 9.75
CA ASN A 93 19.17 20.23 10.64
C ASN A 93 18.15 21.14 9.94
N SER A 94 18.12 21.17 8.62
CA SER A 94 17.10 21.94 7.89
C SER A 94 15.72 21.32 8.09
N LYS A 95 14.70 22.19 8.13
CA LYS A 95 13.29 21.78 8.14
C LYS A 95 12.69 21.75 6.72
N ASP A 96 13.46 22.14 5.73
CA ASP A 96 13.02 22.17 4.33
C ASP A 96 13.15 20.78 3.73
N ILE A 97 12.21 19.91 4.08
CA ILE A 97 12.22 18.50 3.75
C ILE A 97 11.07 18.16 2.81
N GLN A 98 11.38 17.45 1.75
CA GLN A 98 10.39 16.90 0.83
C GLN A 98 10.22 15.40 1.12
N VAL A 99 8.98 14.94 1.30
CA VAL A 99 8.71 13.52 1.47
C VAL A 99 8.79 12.86 0.09
N THR A 100 9.64 11.84 -0.04
CA THR A 100 9.91 11.17 -1.32
C THR A 100 9.39 9.72 -1.38
N GLY A 101 9.00 9.15 -0.24
CA GLY A 101 8.46 7.80 -0.18
C GLY A 101 7.63 7.58 1.06
N GLY A 102 6.86 6.50 1.08
CA GLY A 102 6.00 6.17 2.21
C GLY A 102 4.55 6.64 2.05
N THR A 103 4.19 7.18 0.90
CA THR A 103 2.82 7.63 0.60
C THR A 103 2.11 6.72 -0.40
N GLU A 104 2.77 5.68 -0.88
CA GLU A 104 2.26 4.78 -1.91
C GLU A 104 1.10 3.94 -1.40
N LEU A 105 0.15 3.65 -2.27
CA LEU A 105 -0.87 2.63 -2.04
C LEU A 105 -1.26 2.11 -3.41
N ARG A 106 -0.78 0.90 -3.76
CA ARG A 106 -1.05 0.33 -5.07
C ARG A 106 -0.94 -1.18 -5.04
N ILE A 107 -1.60 -1.82 -6.00
CA ILE A 107 -1.41 -3.25 -6.24
C ILE A 107 -0.15 -3.40 -7.09
N LYS A 108 0.81 -4.17 -6.58
CA LYS A 108 2.03 -4.49 -7.29
C LYS A 108 1.74 -5.51 -8.39
N ASP A 109 1.06 -6.60 -8.02
CA ASP A 109 0.63 -7.65 -8.94
C ASP A 109 -0.42 -8.53 -8.27
N ILE A 110 -1.03 -9.42 -9.05
CA ILE A 110 -1.94 -10.45 -8.56
C ILE A 110 -1.53 -11.80 -9.12
N GLU A 111 -1.85 -12.86 -8.37
CA GLU A 111 -1.67 -14.23 -8.83
C GLU A 111 -3.03 -14.83 -9.13
N ILE A 112 -3.19 -15.35 -10.31
CA ILE A 112 -4.47 -15.86 -10.81
C ILE A 112 -4.35 -17.31 -11.25
N GLU A 113 -5.52 -17.96 -11.33
CA GLU A 113 -5.64 -19.34 -11.81
C GLU A 113 -6.69 -19.44 -12.88
#